data_01be2fe90a351cf6d039299e0f65e6a1
#
_entry.id   01be2fe90a351cf6d039299e0f65e6a1
#
_cell.length_a   1.000
_cell.length_b   1.000
_cell.length_c   1.000
_cell.angle_alpha   90.00
_cell.angle_beta   90.00
_cell.angle_gamma   90.00
#
_symmetry.space_group_name_H-M   'P 1'
#
loop_
_entity.id
_entity.type
_entity.pdbx_description
1 polymer ?
#
loop_
_entity_poly.entity_id
_entity_poly.type
_entity_poly.pdbx_seq_one_letter_code
_entity_poly.pdbx_strand_id
1 'polypeptide(L)'
;MPAVLFYSPNDSPTEWERRLRDFIPNLDMRVWPDIGDPNDIEFALVWKLPPGNYEKLQNLRCICSLGQGVDHIFTEAELPPQVHIMRLVDPWMAQAMSEWILLQVLRFHRQVPEYEDLELSLIHI
;
A
#
# COMPACT_ATOMS: atom_id res chain seq x y z
N MET A 1 7.31 14.06 20.83
CA MET A 1 6.84 12.74 20.36
C MET A 1 7.24 12.60 18.91
N PRO A 2 7.69 11.44 18.44
CA PRO A 2 8.06 11.29 17.03
C PRO A 2 6.84 11.50 16.14
N ALA A 3 7.02 12.24 15.06
CA ALA A 3 5.97 12.45 14.07
C ALA A 3 5.95 11.33 13.04
N VAL A 4 4.77 11.06 12.51
CA VAL A 4 4.52 10.05 11.49
C VAL A 4 4.13 10.75 10.20
N LEU A 5 4.91 10.54 9.15
CA LEU A 5 4.54 10.98 7.80
C LEU A 5 3.50 10.02 7.23
N PHE A 6 2.44 10.56 6.67
CA PHE A 6 1.45 9.81 5.90
C PHE A 6 1.41 10.29 4.45
N TYR A 7 1.43 9.33 3.52
CA TYR A 7 1.12 9.59 2.12
C TYR A 7 0.54 8.36 1.43
N SER A 8 -0.60 8.54 0.82
CA SER A 8 -1.17 7.60 -0.15
C SER A 8 -2.09 8.35 -1.10
N PRO A 9 -2.00 8.10 -2.41
CA PRO A 9 -2.93 8.69 -3.37
C PRO A 9 -4.34 8.07 -3.32
N ASN A 10 -4.48 6.90 -2.69
CA ASN A 10 -5.70 6.10 -2.72
C ASN A 10 -6.43 6.02 -1.38
N ASP A 11 -5.78 6.43 -0.30
CA ASP A 11 -6.31 6.29 1.06
C ASP A 11 -6.67 7.65 1.67
N SER A 12 -7.65 7.66 2.55
CA SER A 12 -8.05 8.84 3.30
C SER A 12 -7.14 9.05 4.52
N PRO A 13 -6.37 10.15 4.59
CA PRO A 13 -5.55 10.45 5.77
C PRO A 13 -6.37 10.55 7.06
N THR A 14 -7.54 11.17 6.99
CA THR A 14 -8.43 11.35 8.15
C THR A 14 -8.92 10.02 8.72
N GLU A 15 -9.24 9.05 7.85
CA GLU A 15 -9.68 7.73 8.28
C GLU A 15 -8.54 6.94 8.92
N TRP A 16 -7.33 7.02 8.34
CA TRP A 16 -6.13 6.43 8.91
C TRP A 16 -5.78 7.03 10.27
N GLU A 17 -5.77 8.36 10.37
CA GLU A 17 -5.50 9.06 11.63
C GLU A 17 -6.50 8.65 12.72
N ARG A 18 -7.80 8.64 12.40
CA ARG A 18 -8.85 8.24 13.32
C ARG A 18 -8.61 6.85 13.90
N ARG A 19 -8.32 5.86 13.03
CA ARG A 19 -8.08 4.47 13.44
C ARG A 19 -6.78 4.30 14.22
N LEU A 20 -5.72 4.99 13.81
CA LEU A 20 -4.43 4.91 14.51
C LEU A 20 -4.51 5.55 15.91
N ARG A 21 -5.32 6.58 16.11
CA ARG A 21 -5.54 7.20 17.42
C ARG A 21 -6.20 6.28 18.43
N ASP A 22 -6.92 5.26 18.00
CA ASP A 22 -7.48 4.23 18.90
C ASP A 22 -6.35 3.44 19.60
N PHE A 23 -5.18 3.34 18.98
CA PHE A 23 -4.00 2.63 19.51
C PHE A 23 -2.92 3.60 20.00
N ILE A 24 -2.83 4.77 19.43
CA ILE A 24 -1.82 5.79 19.72
C ILE A 24 -2.54 7.13 19.99
N PRO A 25 -3.04 7.36 21.21
CA PRO A 25 -3.91 8.53 21.52
C PRO A 25 -3.26 9.89 21.20
N ASN A 26 -1.93 9.99 21.34
CA ASN A 26 -1.18 11.24 21.13
C ASN A 26 -0.43 11.22 19.78
N LEU A 27 -0.96 10.56 18.76
CA LEU A 27 -0.35 10.46 17.43
C LEU A 27 -0.17 11.86 16.82
N ASP A 28 1.05 12.21 16.45
CA ASP A 28 1.39 13.34 15.57
C ASP A 28 1.53 12.79 14.14
N MET A 29 0.42 12.78 13.40
CA MET A 29 0.41 12.35 12.01
C MET A 29 0.39 13.58 11.10
N ARG A 30 1.35 13.64 10.20
CA ARG A 30 1.53 14.73 9.25
C ARG A 30 1.39 14.21 7.83
N VAL A 31 0.54 14.88 7.06
CA VAL A 31 0.20 14.47 5.69
C VAL A 31 1.06 15.21 4.70
N TRP A 32 1.77 14.48 3.85
CA TRP A 32 2.56 15.08 2.77
C TRP A 32 1.64 15.89 1.83
N PRO A 33 2.02 17.10 1.34
CA PRO A 33 3.37 17.72 1.49
C PRO A 33 3.56 18.56 2.77
N ASP A 34 2.56 18.76 3.59
CA ASP A 34 2.58 19.67 4.76
C ASP A 34 3.11 18.95 6.00
N ILE A 35 4.38 18.54 5.97
CA ILE A 35 4.99 17.70 7.02
C ILE A 35 5.67 18.49 8.14
N GLY A 36 5.72 19.84 8.05
CA GLY A 36 6.45 20.66 9.01
C GLY A 36 7.96 20.46 8.95
N ASP A 37 8.63 20.37 10.11
CA ASP A 37 10.07 20.07 10.14
C ASP A 37 10.33 18.59 9.79
N PRO A 38 11.07 18.31 8.71
CA PRO A 38 11.42 16.95 8.32
C PRO A 38 12.22 16.17 9.39
N ASN A 39 12.92 16.85 10.28
CA ASN A 39 13.69 16.22 11.35
C ASN A 39 12.81 15.63 12.46
N ASP A 40 11.56 16.02 12.56
CA ASP A 40 10.61 15.45 13.52
C ASP A 40 10.09 14.07 13.08
N ILE A 41 10.22 13.76 11.78
CA ILE A 41 9.67 12.53 11.20
C ILE A 41 10.58 11.35 11.51
N GLU A 42 10.08 10.40 12.28
CA GLU A 42 10.76 9.14 12.57
C GLU A 42 10.12 7.93 11.88
N PHE A 43 8.85 8.03 11.52
CA PHE A 43 8.09 6.96 10.88
C PHE A 43 7.39 7.46 9.63
N ALA A 44 7.27 6.62 8.61
CA ALA A 44 6.53 6.92 7.40
C ALA A 44 5.55 5.79 7.05
N LEU A 45 4.28 6.12 6.92
CA LEU A 45 3.22 5.25 6.39
C LEU A 45 2.92 5.70 4.98
N VAL A 46 3.37 4.94 3.97
CA VAL A 46 3.40 5.47 2.62
C VAL A 46 2.99 4.45 1.56
N TRP A 47 2.35 4.96 0.53
CA TRP A 47 2.17 4.28 -0.73
C TRP A 47 2.58 5.19 -1.88
N LYS A 48 3.70 4.83 -2.56
CA LYS A 48 4.26 5.58 -3.71
C LYS A 48 4.52 7.07 -3.39
N LEU A 49 5.20 7.35 -2.29
CA LEU A 49 5.66 8.71 -2.00
C LEU A 49 6.48 9.24 -3.20
N PRO A 50 6.27 10.51 -3.62
CA PRO A 50 7.05 11.10 -4.69
C PRO A 50 8.55 11.02 -4.43
N PRO A 51 9.39 10.76 -5.45
CA PRO A 51 10.82 10.58 -5.30
C PRO A 51 11.54 11.81 -4.73
N GLY A 52 12.69 11.59 -4.08
CA GLY A 52 13.54 12.64 -3.48
C GLY A 52 13.02 13.19 -2.15
N ASN A 53 12.04 12.53 -1.51
CA ASN A 53 11.51 12.99 -0.22
C ASN A 53 12.12 12.27 0.98
N TYR A 54 12.57 11.03 0.83
CA TYR A 54 13.20 10.30 1.94
C TYR A 54 14.55 10.89 2.35
N GLU A 55 15.32 11.46 1.42
CA GLU A 55 16.61 12.09 1.67
C GLU A 55 16.53 13.24 2.68
N LYS A 56 15.37 13.90 2.75
CA LYS A 56 15.13 15.02 3.67
C LYS A 56 14.83 14.57 5.10
N LEU A 57 14.49 13.29 5.29
CA LEU A 57 14.03 12.73 6.55
C LEU A 57 15.21 12.07 7.31
N GLN A 58 16.11 12.90 7.83
CA GLN A 58 17.37 12.42 8.42
C GLN A 58 17.18 11.54 9.66
N ASN A 59 16.07 11.72 10.39
CA ASN A 59 15.74 10.97 11.59
C ASN A 59 14.80 9.79 11.33
N LEU A 60 14.53 9.49 10.05
CA LEU A 60 13.64 8.40 9.68
C LEU A 60 14.21 7.05 10.14
N ARG A 61 13.41 6.28 10.85
CA ARG A 61 13.76 4.97 11.43
C ARG A 61 13.03 3.82 10.73
N CYS A 62 11.80 4.07 10.29
CA CYS A 62 10.99 3.03 9.69
C CYS A 62 10.08 3.58 8.58
N ILE A 63 10.05 2.87 7.46
CA ILE A 63 9.09 3.06 6.38
C ILE A 63 8.16 1.85 6.37
N CYS A 64 6.86 2.11 6.52
CA CYS A 64 5.83 1.09 6.40
C CYS A 64 5.08 1.29 5.08
N SER A 65 5.21 0.34 4.17
CA SER A 65 4.40 0.32 2.96
C SER A 65 2.95 0.01 3.31
N LEU A 66 2.02 0.82 2.81
CA LEU A 66 0.58 0.63 2.97
C LEU A 66 0.02 -0.49 2.07
N GLY A 67 0.88 -1.21 1.39
CA GLY A 67 0.57 -2.39 0.59
C GLY A 67 1.55 -3.52 0.84
N GLN A 68 1.39 -4.62 0.11
CA GLN A 68 2.31 -5.75 0.18
C GLN A 68 3.61 -5.51 -0.59
N GLY A 69 3.55 -4.71 -1.66
CA GLY A 69 4.72 -4.35 -2.45
C GLY A 69 5.59 -3.31 -1.75
N VAL A 70 6.89 -3.39 -1.96
CA VAL A 70 7.91 -2.46 -1.44
C VAL A 70 8.82 -1.90 -2.53
N ASP A 71 8.64 -2.32 -3.75
CA ASP A 71 9.40 -1.90 -4.93
C ASP A 71 9.43 -0.39 -5.12
N HIS A 72 8.30 0.30 -4.84
CA HIS A 72 8.20 1.75 -4.91
C HIS A 72 9.10 2.49 -3.89
N ILE A 73 9.55 1.82 -2.81
CA ILE A 73 10.48 2.38 -1.83
C ILE A 73 11.91 2.26 -2.34
N PHE A 74 12.24 1.14 -2.98
CA PHE A 74 13.59 0.86 -3.50
C PHE A 74 13.91 1.55 -4.83
N THR A 75 12.98 2.29 -5.42
CA THR A 75 13.27 3.17 -6.57
C THR A 75 14.07 4.41 -6.17
N GLU A 76 14.12 4.73 -4.88
CA GLU A 76 14.93 5.80 -4.33
C GLU A 76 16.41 5.39 -4.32
N ALA A 77 17.28 6.26 -4.85
CA ALA A 77 18.70 5.98 -4.93
C ALA A 77 19.37 5.95 -3.54
N GLU A 78 18.84 6.69 -2.57
CA GLU A 78 19.43 6.84 -1.24
C GLU A 78 18.36 6.86 -0.14
N LEU A 79 18.16 5.71 0.48
CA LEU A 79 17.47 5.64 1.76
C LEU A 79 18.49 5.83 2.90
N PRO A 80 18.12 6.51 4.01
CA PRO A 80 18.98 6.55 5.18
C PRO A 80 19.36 5.12 5.63
N PRO A 81 20.64 4.81 5.90
CA PRO A 81 21.12 3.44 6.09
C PRO A 81 20.52 2.73 7.32
N GLN A 82 19.98 3.49 8.27
CA GLN A 82 19.38 2.97 9.50
C GLN A 82 17.89 2.61 9.34
N VAL A 83 17.29 2.86 8.17
CA VAL A 83 15.83 2.72 7.98
C VAL A 83 15.43 1.25 7.86
N HIS A 84 14.47 0.86 8.69
CA HIS A 84 13.80 -0.42 8.56
C HIS A 84 12.61 -0.30 7.60
N ILE A 85 12.48 -1.26 6.70
CA ILE A 85 11.35 -1.32 5.77
C ILE A 85 10.39 -2.40 6.22
N MET A 86 9.13 -2.02 6.40
CA MET A 86 8.02 -2.89 6.73
C MET A 86 6.97 -2.87 5.62
N ARG A 87 6.18 -3.92 5.52
CA ARG A 87 5.06 -4.03 4.59
C ARG A 87 3.84 -4.64 5.25
N LEU A 88 2.67 -4.38 4.69
CA LEU A 88 1.49 -5.14 5.05
C LEU A 88 1.64 -6.59 4.57
N VAL A 89 1.35 -7.53 5.45
CA VAL A 89 1.25 -8.95 5.12
C VAL A 89 -0.15 -9.40 5.50
N ASP A 90 -0.98 -9.63 4.47
CA ASP A 90 -2.35 -10.09 4.63
C ASP A 90 -2.50 -11.49 4.04
N PRO A 91 -2.62 -12.53 4.90
CA PRO A 91 -2.82 -13.91 4.43
C PRO A 91 -4.10 -14.09 3.62
N TRP A 92 -5.16 -13.34 3.94
CA TRP A 92 -6.43 -13.41 3.21
C TRP A 92 -6.32 -12.91 1.78
N MET A 93 -5.52 -11.86 1.57
CA MET A 93 -5.28 -11.34 0.23
C MET A 93 -4.51 -12.36 -0.62
N ALA A 94 -3.50 -13.03 -0.05
CA ALA A 94 -2.75 -14.07 -0.74
C ALA A 94 -3.66 -15.25 -1.12
N GLN A 95 -4.54 -15.67 -0.23
CA GLN A 95 -5.51 -16.72 -0.48
C GLN A 95 -6.50 -16.31 -1.59
N ALA A 96 -7.11 -15.14 -1.49
CA ALA A 96 -8.07 -14.63 -2.47
C ALA A 96 -7.44 -14.52 -3.88
N MET A 97 -6.20 -14.06 -3.97
CA MET A 97 -5.46 -14.02 -5.23
C MET A 97 -5.21 -15.42 -5.80
N SER A 98 -4.86 -16.39 -4.96
CA SER A 98 -4.64 -17.77 -5.37
C SER A 98 -5.92 -18.42 -5.89
N GLU A 99 -7.02 -18.22 -5.21
CA GLU A 99 -8.35 -18.71 -5.61
C GLU A 99 -8.80 -18.08 -6.93
N TRP A 100 -8.57 -16.78 -7.10
CA TRP A 100 -8.90 -16.09 -8.34
C TRP A 100 -8.07 -16.60 -9.53
N ILE A 101 -6.75 -16.79 -9.33
CA ILE A 101 -5.87 -17.35 -10.36
C ILE A 101 -6.32 -18.75 -10.74
N LEU A 102 -6.60 -19.61 -9.75
CA LEU A 102 -7.09 -20.97 -9.98
C LEU A 102 -8.40 -20.96 -10.76
N LEU A 103 -9.33 -20.08 -10.40
CA LEU A 103 -10.58 -19.89 -11.11
C LEU A 103 -10.34 -19.55 -12.59
N GLN A 104 -9.43 -18.60 -12.89
CA GLN A 104 -9.14 -18.22 -14.27
C GLN A 104 -8.51 -19.37 -15.05
N VAL A 105 -7.55 -20.10 -14.45
CA VAL A 105 -6.92 -21.26 -15.10
C VAL A 105 -7.94 -22.34 -15.43
N LEU A 106 -8.82 -22.68 -14.49
CA LEU A 106 -9.90 -23.66 -14.73
C LEU A 106 -10.91 -23.17 -15.77
N ARG A 107 -11.26 -21.89 -15.72
CA ARG A 107 -12.18 -21.26 -16.67
C ARG A 107 -11.65 -21.41 -18.11
N PHE A 108 -10.38 -21.08 -18.35
CA PHE A 108 -9.77 -21.24 -19.67
C PHE A 108 -9.57 -22.70 -20.04
N HIS A 109 -9.08 -23.54 -19.12
CA HIS A 109 -8.90 -24.97 -19.37
C HIS A 109 -10.20 -25.69 -19.77
N ARG A 110 -11.31 -25.27 -19.19
CA ARG A 110 -12.64 -25.82 -19.46
C ARG A 110 -13.39 -25.11 -20.58
N GLN A 111 -12.76 -24.15 -21.25
CA GLN A 111 -13.33 -23.38 -22.36
C GLN A 111 -14.65 -22.68 -21.99
N VAL A 112 -14.79 -22.24 -20.73
CA VAL A 112 -16.01 -21.59 -20.23
C VAL A 112 -16.41 -20.36 -21.05
N PRO A 113 -15.48 -19.47 -21.50
CA PRO A 113 -15.85 -18.32 -22.33
C PRO A 113 -16.55 -18.74 -23.64
N GLU A 114 -16.13 -19.82 -24.27
CA GLU A 114 -16.77 -20.31 -25.49
C GLU A 114 -18.19 -20.79 -25.24
N TYR A 115 -18.46 -21.43 -24.11
CA TYR A 115 -19.80 -21.84 -23.71
C TYR A 115 -20.68 -20.65 -23.38
N GLU A 116 -20.13 -19.63 -22.71
CA GLU A 116 -20.87 -18.38 -22.41
C GLU A 116 -21.30 -17.67 -23.71
N ASP A 117 -20.42 -17.58 -24.70
CA ASP A 117 -20.72 -17.01 -26.02
C ASP A 117 -21.79 -17.81 -26.79
N LEU A 118 -21.70 -19.15 -26.71
CA LEU A 118 -22.71 -20.03 -27.32
C LEU A 118 -24.08 -19.87 -26.64
N GLU A 119 -24.11 -19.77 -25.30
CA GLU A 119 -25.37 -19.56 -24.57
C GLU A 119 -26.01 -18.23 -24.94
N LEU A 120 -25.25 -17.15 -25.02
CA LEU A 120 -25.73 -15.84 -25.48
C LEU A 120 -26.27 -15.90 -26.93
N SER A 121 -25.64 -16.70 -27.80
CA SER A 121 -26.08 -16.87 -29.18
C SER A 121 -27.40 -17.62 -29.28
N LEU A 122 -27.71 -18.55 -28.39
CA LEU A 122 -28.94 -19.31 -28.34
C LEU A 122 -30.15 -18.47 -27.91
N ILE A 123 -29.95 -17.41 -27.16
CA ILE A 123 -31.00 -16.50 -26.72
C ILE A 123 -31.60 -15.70 -27.92
N HIS A 124 -30.89 -15.62 -29.03
CA HIS A 124 -31.31 -14.92 -30.24
C HIS A 124 -31.95 -15.82 -31.29
N ILE A 125 -32.16 -17.06 -30.99
CA ILE A 125 -32.90 -17.99 -31.83
C ILE A 125 -34.36 -18.03 -31.40
#